data_c64d551264874517a6072830c00510e8
#
_entry.id   c64d551264874517a6072830c00510e8
#
_cell.length_a   1.000
_cell.length_b   1.000
_cell.length_c   1.000
_cell.angle_alpha   90.00
_cell.angle_beta   90.00
_cell.angle_gamma   90.00
#
_symmetry.space_group_name_H-M   'P 1'
#
loop_
_entity.id
_entity.type
_entity.pdbx_description
1 polymer ?
#
loop_
_entity_poly.entity_id
_entity_poly.type
_entity_poly.pdbx_seq_one_letter_code
_entity_poly.pdbx_strand_id
1 'polypeptide(L)'
;MLQLAIHINFYINMVSHHLVLSLAMSVFISGCTVLPPAKTPPAGLTKVDIQQLLFSADVAIEQNRLTTPADDNAFDRYKLVLTLNPSNTFARAGINRIVEKYLAWALNHAERSNIKKARYFVSLADSIDPNHPNIKPVVNKINDQEDKVVSVFKLDTTSVRDRSVEPTRLATIAAKIKLHRAFITIKAPDDKSGRWLYRELNRQVEFRIEAKFERSSNASVSLTL
;
A
#
# COMPACT_ATOMS: atom_id res chain seq x y z
N MET A 1 53.67 39.14 -3.57
CA MET A 1 54.37 38.26 -4.54
C MET A 1 54.04 36.76 -4.39
N LEU A 2 53.39 36.33 -3.30
CA LEU A 2 53.06 34.90 -3.09
C LEU A 2 51.78 34.46 -3.82
N GLN A 3 50.83 35.38 -4.06
CA GLN A 3 49.56 35.05 -4.72
C GLN A 3 49.66 34.86 -6.24
N LEU A 4 50.65 35.44 -6.88
CA LEU A 4 50.84 35.32 -8.33
C LEU A 4 51.47 33.96 -8.72
N ALA A 5 52.27 33.37 -7.84
CA ALA A 5 52.88 32.07 -8.07
C ALA A 5 51.89 30.87 -8.01
N ILE A 6 50.84 31.03 -7.19
CA ILE A 6 49.81 29.96 -7.03
C ILE A 6 48.89 29.93 -8.25
N HIS A 7 48.53 31.06 -8.84
CA HIS A 7 47.70 31.10 -10.04
C HIS A 7 48.41 30.59 -11.30
N ILE A 8 49.69 30.80 -11.43
CA ILE A 8 50.47 30.31 -12.61
C ILE A 8 50.62 28.79 -12.54
N ASN A 9 50.86 28.22 -11.36
CA ASN A 9 51.00 26.77 -11.21
C ASN A 9 49.67 26.01 -11.44
N PHE A 10 48.53 26.66 -11.09
CA PHE A 10 47.20 26.07 -11.35
C PHE A 10 46.88 26.05 -12.84
N TYR A 11 47.24 27.10 -13.60
CA TYR A 11 46.99 27.19 -15.02
C TYR A 11 47.86 26.21 -15.85
N ILE A 12 49.11 26.03 -15.48
CA ILE A 12 50.03 25.10 -16.17
C ILE A 12 49.60 23.66 -15.98
N ASN A 13 49.08 23.29 -14.79
CA ASN A 13 48.57 21.93 -14.54
C ASN A 13 47.26 21.65 -15.29
N MET A 14 46.36 22.66 -15.43
CA MET A 14 45.10 22.53 -16.13
C MET A 14 45.28 22.34 -17.66
N VAL A 15 46.23 23.05 -18.24
CA VAL A 15 46.56 22.95 -19.70
C VAL A 15 47.23 21.61 -20.01
N SER A 16 48.08 21.07 -19.11
CA SER A 16 48.76 19.79 -19.29
C SER A 16 47.79 18.62 -19.30
N HIS A 17 46.74 18.64 -18.45
CA HIS A 17 45.72 17.57 -18.42
C HIS A 17 44.81 17.56 -19.65
N HIS A 18 44.53 18.71 -20.26
CA HIS A 18 43.71 18.76 -21.49
C HIS A 18 44.47 18.32 -22.72
N LEU A 19 45.79 18.47 -22.76
CA LEU A 19 46.61 18.03 -23.91
C LEU A 19 46.86 16.53 -23.93
N VAL A 20 46.91 15.87 -22.76
CA VAL A 20 47.03 14.41 -22.64
C VAL A 20 45.71 13.67 -22.91
N LEU A 21 44.58 14.31 -22.57
CA LEU A 21 43.25 13.77 -22.76
C LEU A 21 42.80 13.79 -24.23
N SER A 22 43.30 14.76 -25.03
CA SER A 22 42.93 14.87 -26.46
C SER A 22 43.67 13.90 -27.39
N LEU A 23 44.80 13.32 -26.97
CA LEU A 23 45.53 12.35 -27.77
C LEU A 23 45.14 10.89 -27.55
N ALA A 24 44.40 10.60 -26.45
CA ALA A 24 43.88 9.27 -26.12
C ALA A 24 42.51 8.94 -26.74
N MET A 25 41.84 9.89 -27.39
CA MET A 25 40.44 9.77 -27.85
C MET A 25 40.29 9.46 -29.35
N SER A 26 41.40 9.12 -30.05
CA SER A 26 41.34 8.94 -31.51
C SER A 26 41.45 7.49 -32.00
N VAL A 27 41.35 6.47 -31.16
CA VAL A 27 41.59 5.07 -31.56
C VAL A 27 40.41 4.10 -31.37
N PHE A 28 39.23 4.55 -30.85
CA PHE A 28 38.10 3.62 -30.64
C PHE A 28 36.80 4.02 -31.35
N ILE A 29 36.86 4.18 -32.68
CA ILE A 29 35.61 4.19 -33.47
C ILE A 29 35.75 3.13 -34.55
N SER A 30 35.72 1.86 -34.19
CA SER A 30 35.37 0.73 -35.03
C SER A 30 34.94 -0.44 -34.15
N GLY A 31 33.97 -0.17 -33.25
CA GLY A 31 33.20 -1.21 -32.58
C GLY A 31 31.82 -1.27 -33.24
N CYS A 32 31.57 -2.25 -34.08
CA CYS A 32 30.21 -2.64 -34.41
C CYS A 32 29.44 -2.77 -33.10
N THR A 33 28.47 -1.89 -32.86
CA THR A 33 27.47 -2.09 -31.83
C THR A 33 26.64 -3.29 -32.27
N VAL A 34 27.04 -4.48 -31.85
CA VAL A 34 26.14 -5.62 -31.82
C VAL A 34 25.10 -5.25 -30.78
N LEU A 35 23.93 -4.75 -31.23
CA LEU A 35 22.77 -4.70 -30.39
C LEU A 35 22.62 -6.09 -29.76
N PRO A 36 22.48 -6.22 -28.44
CA PRO A 36 22.12 -7.50 -27.85
C PRO A 36 20.88 -8.00 -28.58
N PRO A 37 20.85 -9.27 -29.04
CA PRO A 37 19.68 -9.80 -29.71
C PRO A 37 18.49 -9.51 -28.78
N ALA A 38 17.44 -8.85 -29.33
CA ALA A 38 16.17 -8.72 -28.65
C ALA A 38 15.88 -10.11 -28.10
N LYS A 39 15.64 -10.22 -26.77
CA LYS A 39 15.31 -11.51 -26.16
C LYS A 39 14.11 -12.05 -26.93
N THR A 40 14.37 -12.91 -27.89
CA THR A 40 13.35 -13.69 -28.57
C THR A 40 12.58 -14.39 -27.48
N PRO A 41 11.25 -14.27 -27.43
CA PRO A 41 10.45 -15.07 -26.51
C PRO A 41 10.88 -16.51 -26.66
N PRO A 42 11.05 -17.29 -25.61
CA PRO A 42 11.48 -18.68 -25.71
C PRO A 42 10.58 -19.37 -26.72
N ALA A 43 11.22 -19.85 -27.81
CA ALA A 43 10.53 -20.56 -28.86
C ALA A 43 9.85 -21.78 -28.22
N GLY A 44 8.51 -21.82 -28.22
CA GLY A 44 7.82 -23.05 -27.92
C GLY A 44 6.76 -23.04 -26.80
N LEU A 45 6.27 -21.87 -26.33
CA LEU A 45 5.07 -21.91 -25.49
C LEU A 45 3.85 -22.22 -26.38
N THR A 46 3.35 -23.42 -26.24
CA THR A 46 2.21 -23.94 -26.99
C THR A 46 0.87 -23.43 -26.44
N LYS A 47 -0.24 -23.67 -27.15
CA LYS A 47 -1.59 -23.36 -26.65
C LYS A 47 -1.87 -24.04 -25.33
N VAL A 48 -1.29 -25.20 -25.07
CA VAL A 48 -1.38 -25.95 -23.81
C VAL A 48 -0.71 -25.17 -22.68
N ASP A 49 0.44 -24.57 -22.94
CA ASP A 49 1.19 -23.79 -21.94
C ASP A 49 0.41 -22.54 -21.50
N ILE A 50 -0.30 -21.86 -22.43
CA ILE A 50 -1.18 -20.74 -22.10
C ILE A 50 -2.33 -21.18 -21.17
N GLN A 51 -2.94 -22.31 -21.44
CA GLN A 51 -4.03 -22.83 -20.58
C GLN A 51 -3.52 -23.19 -19.18
N GLN A 52 -2.33 -23.77 -19.09
CA GLN A 52 -1.72 -24.09 -17.81
C GLN A 52 -1.34 -22.82 -17.02
N LEU A 53 -0.83 -21.79 -17.70
CA LEU A 53 -0.56 -20.49 -17.08
C LEU A 53 -1.83 -19.83 -16.56
N LEU A 54 -2.92 -19.82 -17.33
CA LEU A 54 -4.23 -19.30 -16.89
C LEU A 54 -4.74 -20.05 -15.66
N PHE A 55 -4.74 -21.38 -15.70
CA PHE A 55 -5.16 -22.21 -14.57
C PHE A 55 -4.33 -21.93 -13.31
N SER A 56 -3.00 -21.88 -13.46
CA SER A 56 -2.11 -21.60 -12.32
C SER A 56 -2.27 -20.16 -11.78
N ALA A 57 -2.63 -19.21 -12.65
CA ALA A 57 -2.97 -17.84 -12.22
C ALA A 57 -4.27 -17.80 -11.44
N ASP A 58 -5.30 -18.54 -11.88
CA ASP A 58 -6.58 -18.66 -11.15
C ASP A 58 -6.36 -19.28 -9.76
N VAL A 59 -5.58 -20.36 -9.66
CA VAL A 59 -5.21 -20.97 -8.37
C VAL A 59 -4.47 -19.97 -7.46
N ALA A 60 -3.59 -19.13 -8.03
CA ALA A 60 -2.90 -18.10 -7.27
C ALA A 60 -3.86 -17.02 -6.74
N ILE A 61 -4.92 -16.64 -7.49
CA ILE A 61 -5.98 -15.73 -6.99
C ILE A 61 -6.69 -16.34 -5.79
N GLU A 62 -7.08 -17.62 -5.85
CA GLU A 62 -7.78 -18.30 -4.76
C GLU A 62 -6.91 -18.37 -3.49
N GLN A 63 -5.61 -18.48 -3.66
CA GLN A 63 -4.63 -18.47 -2.57
C GLN A 63 -4.24 -17.06 -2.11
N ASN A 64 -4.88 -16.00 -2.63
CA ASN A 64 -4.56 -14.60 -2.37
C ASN A 64 -3.13 -14.18 -2.76
N ARG A 65 -2.46 -14.95 -3.61
CA ARG A 65 -1.17 -14.59 -4.22
C ARG A 65 -1.43 -13.71 -5.46
N LEU A 66 -1.88 -12.47 -5.22
CA LEU A 66 -2.33 -11.59 -6.29
C LEU A 66 -1.16 -11.00 -7.08
N THR A 67 -0.27 -10.26 -6.40
CA THR A 67 0.94 -9.62 -6.95
C THR A 67 2.19 -9.99 -6.16
N THR A 68 2.06 -10.77 -5.11
CA THR A 68 3.13 -11.23 -4.24
C THR A 68 2.95 -12.72 -3.91
N PRO A 69 4.04 -13.48 -3.69
CA PRO A 69 5.44 -13.07 -3.89
C PRO A 69 5.79 -12.80 -5.35
N ALA A 70 6.92 -12.14 -5.61
CA ALA A 70 7.41 -11.97 -6.98
C ALA A 70 7.61 -13.35 -7.64
N ASP A 71 7.39 -13.42 -8.95
CA ASP A 71 7.52 -14.61 -9.81
C ASP A 71 6.57 -15.78 -9.47
N ASP A 72 5.82 -15.72 -8.37
CA ASP A 72 4.85 -16.74 -7.98
C ASP A 72 3.49 -16.14 -7.59
N ASN A 73 2.90 -15.32 -8.45
CA ASN A 73 1.62 -14.68 -8.25
C ASN A 73 0.76 -14.70 -9.52
N ALA A 74 -0.51 -14.35 -9.35
CA ALA A 74 -1.49 -14.36 -10.44
C ALA A 74 -1.17 -13.32 -11.51
N PHE A 75 -0.80 -12.10 -11.10
CA PHE A 75 -0.58 -10.98 -12.00
C PHE A 75 0.56 -11.27 -13.01
N ASP A 76 1.69 -11.78 -12.52
CA ASP A 76 2.84 -12.09 -13.38
C ASP A 76 2.49 -13.20 -14.41
N ARG A 77 1.72 -14.20 -14.00
CA ARG A 77 1.25 -15.26 -14.91
C ARG A 77 0.31 -14.73 -15.99
N TYR A 78 -0.67 -13.88 -15.64
CA TYR A 78 -1.54 -13.27 -16.64
C TYR A 78 -0.78 -12.32 -17.57
N LYS A 79 0.18 -11.55 -17.06
CA LYS A 79 1.07 -10.72 -17.89
C LYS A 79 1.85 -11.57 -18.88
N LEU A 80 2.38 -12.71 -18.45
CA LEU A 80 3.07 -13.63 -19.34
C LEU A 80 2.13 -14.14 -20.45
N VAL A 81 0.90 -14.51 -20.10
CA VAL A 81 -0.12 -14.89 -21.12
C VAL A 81 -0.35 -13.77 -22.11
N LEU A 82 -0.48 -12.51 -21.65
CA LEU A 82 -0.68 -11.36 -22.54
C LEU A 82 0.54 -11.03 -23.38
N THR A 83 1.74 -11.35 -22.92
CA THR A 83 2.98 -11.24 -23.73
C THR A 83 2.95 -12.23 -24.90
N LEU A 84 2.44 -13.44 -24.68
CA LEU A 84 2.33 -14.49 -25.69
C LEU A 84 1.11 -14.30 -26.62
N ASN A 85 0.01 -13.86 -26.06
CA ASN A 85 -1.24 -13.59 -26.76
C ASN A 85 -1.89 -12.30 -26.24
N PRO A 86 -1.55 -11.14 -26.83
CA PRO A 86 -2.07 -9.84 -26.39
C PRO A 86 -3.60 -9.70 -26.43
N SER A 87 -4.29 -10.51 -27.22
CA SER A 87 -5.76 -10.49 -27.31
C SER A 87 -6.46 -11.45 -26.37
N ASN A 88 -5.73 -12.13 -25.48
CA ASN A 88 -6.31 -13.11 -24.57
C ASN A 88 -7.28 -12.45 -23.56
N THR A 89 -8.57 -12.72 -23.73
CA THR A 89 -9.64 -12.13 -22.90
C THR A 89 -9.66 -12.69 -21.49
N PHE A 90 -9.28 -13.97 -21.29
CA PHE A 90 -9.23 -14.59 -19.98
C PHE A 90 -8.16 -13.98 -19.09
N ALA A 91 -6.97 -13.71 -19.65
CA ALA A 91 -5.91 -13.05 -18.90
C ALA A 91 -6.27 -11.61 -18.51
N ARG A 92 -6.90 -10.86 -19.42
CA ARG A 92 -7.41 -9.51 -19.09
C ARG A 92 -8.46 -9.56 -18.00
N ALA A 93 -9.44 -10.48 -18.10
CA ALA A 93 -10.44 -10.69 -17.05
C ALA A 93 -9.80 -11.11 -15.72
N GLY A 94 -8.74 -11.91 -15.75
CA GLY A 94 -7.98 -12.28 -14.57
C GLY A 94 -7.30 -11.10 -13.89
N ILE A 95 -6.66 -10.21 -14.66
CA ILE A 95 -6.08 -8.95 -14.14
C ILE A 95 -7.17 -8.07 -13.52
N ASN A 96 -8.32 -7.94 -14.20
CA ASN A 96 -9.45 -7.18 -13.65
C ASN A 96 -9.93 -7.76 -12.31
N ARG A 97 -10.01 -9.10 -12.17
CA ARG A 97 -10.36 -9.74 -10.88
C ARG A 97 -9.36 -9.44 -9.78
N ILE A 98 -8.07 -9.30 -10.09
CA ILE A 98 -7.05 -8.91 -9.10
C ILE A 98 -7.33 -7.48 -8.61
N VAL A 99 -7.58 -6.54 -9.52
CA VAL A 99 -7.94 -5.15 -9.18
C VAL A 99 -9.17 -5.12 -8.28
N GLU A 100 -10.25 -5.80 -8.68
CA GLU A 100 -11.50 -5.87 -7.90
C GLU A 100 -11.29 -6.47 -6.52
N LYS A 101 -10.44 -7.48 -6.38
CA LYS A 101 -10.11 -8.09 -5.08
C LYS A 101 -9.39 -7.11 -4.16
N TYR A 102 -8.45 -6.31 -4.68
CA TYR A 102 -7.81 -5.23 -3.89
C TYR A 102 -8.82 -4.15 -3.50
N LEU A 103 -9.71 -3.75 -4.40
CA LEU A 103 -10.76 -2.77 -4.09
C LEU A 103 -11.74 -3.29 -3.03
N ALA A 104 -12.11 -4.57 -3.08
CA ALA A 104 -12.92 -5.20 -2.05
C ALA A 104 -12.22 -5.21 -0.67
N TRP A 105 -10.92 -5.49 -0.64
CA TRP A 105 -10.14 -5.39 0.61
C TRP A 105 -10.04 -3.95 1.11
N ALA A 106 -9.90 -2.98 0.20
CA ALA A 106 -9.92 -1.56 0.56
C ALA A 106 -11.23 -1.17 1.26
N LEU A 107 -12.38 -1.54 0.68
CA LEU A 107 -13.70 -1.28 1.28
C LEU A 107 -13.86 -1.95 2.65
N ASN A 108 -13.47 -3.21 2.77
CA ASN A 108 -13.53 -3.93 4.05
C ASN A 108 -12.70 -3.26 5.14
N HIS A 109 -11.52 -2.72 4.79
CA HIS A 109 -10.70 -1.96 5.73
C HIS A 109 -11.29 -0.58 6.06
N ALA A 110 -11.90 0.10 5.09
CA ALA A 110 -12.58 1.38 5.33
C ALA A 110 -13.76 1.22 6.31
N GLU A 111 -14.59 0.19 6.12
CA GLU A 111 -15.71 -0.13 7.03
C GLU A 111 -15.27 -0.40 8.46
N ARG A 112 -14.03 -0.84 8.64
CA ARG A 112 -13.40 -1.03 9.96
C ARG A 112 -12.62 0.20 10.44
N SER A 113 -12.83 1.35 9.83
CA SER A 113 -12.12 2.61 10.13
C SER A 113 -10.58 2.49 10.00
N ASN A 114 -10.10 1.52 9.22
CA ASN A 114 -8.68 1.36 8.94
C ASN A 114 -8.32 2.03 7.60
N ILE A 115 -8.52 3.34 7.56
CA ILE A 115 -8.38 4.16 6.36
C ILE A 115 -6.98 4.04 5.72
N LYS A 116 -5.93 4.02 6.55
CA LYS A 116 -4.55 3.87 6.05
C LYS A 116 -4.39 2.57 5.24
N LYS A 117 -4.93 1.46 5.71
CA LYS A 117 -4.83 0.17 5.02
C LYS A 117 -5.79 0.10 3.83
N ALA A 118 -6.95 0.75 3.91
CA ALA A 118 -7.85 0.90 2.78
C ALA A 118 -7.16 1.61 1.60
N ARG A 119 -6.52 2.76 1.85
CA ARG A 119 -5.76 3.51 0.83
C ARG A 119 -4.58 2.71 0.27
N TYR A 120 -3.91 1.90 1.09
CA TYR A 120 -2.86 1.00 0.63
C TYR A 120 -3.38 -0.02 -0.39
N PHE A 121 -4.53 -0.64 -0.17
CA PHE A 121 -5.11 -1.57 -1.14
C PHE A 121 -5.58 -0.87 -2.42
N VAL A 122 -6.10 0.36 -2.32
CA VAL A 122 -6.39 1.17 -3.51
C VAL A 122 -5.12 1.42 -4.32
N SER A 123 -3.99 1.77 -3.68
CA SER A 123 -2.74 2.00 -4.40
C SER A 123 -2.21 0.75 -5.11
N LEU A 124 -2.45 -0.44 -4.56
CA LEU A 124 -2.14 -1.70 -5.25
C LEU A 124 -3.03 -1.91 -6.48
N ALA A 125 -4.33 -1.64 -6.38
CA ALA A 125 -5.25 -1.70 -7.51
C ALA A 125 -4.85 -0.70 -8.62
N ASP A 126 -4.56 0.54 -8.25
CA ASP A 126 -4.13 1.63 -9.13
C ASP A 126 -2.80 1.31 -9.86
N SER A 127 -1.86 0.66 -9.18
CA SER A 127 -0.60 0.24 -9.79
C SER A 127 -0.75 -0.82 -10.89
N ILE A 128 -1.88 -1.55 -10.91
CA ILE A 128 -2.20 -2.57 -11.92
C ILE A 128 -2.96 -1.96 -13.10
N ASP A 129 -4.02 -1.21 -12.81
CA ASP A 129 -4.84 -0.52 -13.81
C ASP A 129 -5.31 0.85 -13.28
N PRO A 130 -4.55 1.92 -13.56
CA PRO A 130 -4.89 3.28 -13.10
C PRO A 130 -6.22 3.82 -13.67
N ASN A 131 -6.70 3.24 -14.76
CA ASN A 131 -7.92 3.67 -15.43
C ASN A 131 -9.14 2.80 -15.07
N HIS A 132 -8.99 1.90 -14.10
CA HIS A 132 -10.08 1.01 -13.72
C HIS A 132 -11.30 1.80 -13.17
N PRO A 133 -12.51 1.58 -13.72
CA PRO A 133 -13.67 2.42 -13.43
C PRO A 133 -14.08 2.45 -11.95
N ASN A 134 -13.79 1.37 -11.19
CA ASN A 134 -14.19 1.25 -9.80
C ASN A 134 -13.20 1.88 -8.80
N ILE A 135 -12.02 2.33 -9.21
CA ILE A 135 -11.06 2.97 -8.29
C ILE A 135 -11.65 4.25 -7.69
N LYS A 136 -12.12 5.17 -8.55
CA LYS A 136 -12.66 6.46 -8.08
C LYS A 136 -13.88 6.32 -7.16
N PRO A 137 -14.89 5.48 -7.45
CA PRO A 137 -15.98 5.19 -6.53
C PRO A 137 -15.51 4.67 -5.16
N VAL A 138 -14.52 3.76 -5.14
CA VAL A 138 -13.97 3.21 -3.90
C VAL A 138 -13.23 4.29 -3.10
N VAL A 139 -12.43 5.13 -3.75
CA VAL A 139 -11.75 6.27 -3.11
C VAL A 139 -12.76 7.22 -2.47
N ASN A 140 -13.83 7.58 -3.18
CA ASN A 140 -14.89 8.43 -2.63
C ASN A 140 -15.52 7.81 -1.38
N LYS A 141 -15.83 6.50 -1.43
CA LYS A 141 -16.41 5.81 -0.28
C LYS A 141 -15.45 5.73 0.91
N ILE A 142 -14.14 5.63 0.67
CA ILE A 142 -13.12 5.70 1.73
C ILE A 142 -13.07 7.10 2.36
N ASN A 143 -13.12 8.15 1.53
CA ASN A 143 -13.16 9.53 2.02
C ASN A 143 -14.41 9.80 2.86
N ASP A 144 -15.58 9.36 2.40
CA ASP A 144 -16.83 9.46 3.16
C ASP A 144 -16.76 8.76 4.52
N GLN A 145 -16.03 7.66 4.63
CA GLN A 145 -15.82 6.97 5.90
C GLN A 145 -14.79 7.70 6.79
N GLU A 146 -13.75 8.29 6.19
CA GLU A 146 -12.77 9.09 6.91
C GLU A 146 -13.41 10.35 7.49
N ASP A 147 -14.24 11.05 6.72
CA ASP A 147 -14.94 12.26 7.14
C ASP A 147 -15.92 12.00 8.29
N LYS A 148 -16.46 10.78 8.41
CA LYS A 148 -17.29 10.35 9.53
C LYS A 148 -16.51 10.15 10.83
N VAL A 149 -15.19 9.91 10.75
CA VAL A 149 -14.35 9.71 11.95
C VAL A 149 -13.98 11.06 12.55
N VAL A 150 -14.69 11.46 13.60
CA VAL A 150 -14.45 12.73 14.31
C VAL A 150 -13.14 12.72 15.11
N SER A 151 -12.79 11.58 15.72
CA SER A 151 -11.59 11.46 16.56
C SER A 151 -11.18 10.00 16.75
N VAL A 152 -9.87 9.77 16.83
CA VAL A 152 -9.29 8.47 17.21
C VAL A 152 -8.41 8.66 18.45
N PHE A 153 -8.74 7.98 19.52
CA PHE A 153 -7.95 7.95 20.75
C PHE A 153 -7.20 6.64 20.86
N LYS A 154 -5.88 6.70 20.63
CA LYS A 154 -5.00 5.57 20.91
C LYS A 154 -4.84 5.40 22.41
N LEU A 155 -4.92 4.17 22.88
CA LEU A 155 -4.73 3.80 24.28
C LEU A 155 -3.55 2.83 24.39
N ASP A 156 -2.87 2.87 25.55
CA ASP A 156 -1.90 1.84 25.84
C ASP A 156 -2.62 0.50 26.06
N THR A 157 -2.21 -0.51 25.30
CA THR A 157 -2.88 -1.82 25.30
C THR A 157 -2.75 -2.54 26.63
N THR A 158 -1.61 -2.37 27.32
CA THR A 158 -1.37 -2.94 28.65
C THR A 158 -2.31 -2.31 29.67
N SER A 159 -2.41 -0.98 29.67
CA SER A 159 -3.33 -0.26 30.56
C SER A 159 -4.80 -0.65 30.35
N VAL A 160 -5.20 -0.92 29.09
CA VAL A 160 -6.57 -1.40 28.78
C VAL A 160 -6.77 -2.83 29.29
N ARG A 161 -5.79 -3.70 29.17
CA ARG A 161 -5.83 -5.09 29.68
C ARG A 161 -5.89 -5.11 31.19
N ASP A 162 -5.06 -4.32 31.85
CA ASP A 162 -4.92 -4.24 33.30
C ASP A 162 -5.98 -3.35 33.95
N ARG A 163 -6.86 -2.72 33.13
CA ARG A 163 -7.93 -1.81 33.58
C ARG A 163 -7.41 -0.60 34.35
N SER A 164 -6.26 -0.11 33.96
CA SER A 164 -5.52 0.99 34.57
C SER A 164 -5.39 2.22 33.68
N VAL A 165 -6.31 2.36 32.69
CA VAL A 165 -6.36 3.57 31.85
C VAL A 165 -6.67 4.78 32.74
N GLU A 166 -5.88 5.83 32.57
CA GLU A 166 -5.96 7.03 33.37
C GLU A 166 -7.38 7.67 33.32
N PRO A 167 -7.97 8.02 34.48
CA PRO A 167 -9.33 8.56 34.53
C PRO A 167 -9.52 9.83 33.70
N THR A 168 -8.53 10.72 33.67
CA THR A 168 -8.55 11.95 32.87
C THR A 168 -8.61 11.65 31.36
N ARG A 169 -7.97 10.57 30.92
CA ARG A 169 -8.02 10.11 29.53
C ARG A 169 -9.42 9.60 29.17
N LEU A 170 -10.03 8.82 30.05
CA LEU A 170 -11.39 8.33 29.87
C LEU A 170 -12.40 9.49 29.86
N ALA A 171 -12.23 10.47 30.75
CA ALA A 171 -13.08 11.66 30.79
C ALA A 171 -12.98 12.50 29.50
N THR A 172 -11.78 12.65 28.95
CA THR A 172 -11.57 13.34 27.65
C THR A 172 -12.32 12.65 26.52
N ILE A 173 -12.25 11.32 26.46
CA ILE A 173 -12.96 10.53 25.45
C ILE A 173 -14.47 10.65 25.62
N ALA A 174 -14.96 10.50 26.84
CA ALA A 174 -16.38 10.60 27.17
C ALA A 174 -16.96 12.00 26.86
N ALA A 175 -16.21 13.07 27.14
CA ALA A 175 -16.61 14.44 26.77
C ALA A 175 -16.79 14.60 25.24
N LYS A 176 -15.92 14.02 24.45
CA LYS A 176 -16.03 14.02 22.97
C LYS A 176 -17.23 13.19 22.51
N ILE A 177 -17.46 12.01 23.11
CA ILE A 177 -18.64 11.18 22.82
C ILE A 177 -19.93 11.98 23.13
N LYS A 178 -19.98 12.65 24.28
CA LYS A 178 -21.12 13.48 24.70
C LYS A 178 -21.36 14.66 23.75
N LEU A 179 -20.28 15.35 23.35
CA LEU A 179 -20.36 16.52 22.44
C LEU A 179 -20.96 16.18 21.09
N HIS A 180 -20.56 15.06 20.51
CA HIS A 180 -20.95 14.68 19.16
C HIS A 180 -22.07 13.63 19.11
N ARG A 181 -22.50 13.09 20.24
CA ARG A 181 -23.37 11.89 20.33
C ARG A 181 -22.89 10.76 19.42
N ALA A 182 -21.57 10.61 19.34
CA ALA A 182 -20.90 9.78 18.37
C ALA A 182 -21.13 8.28 18.63
N PHE A 183 -21.29 7.51 17.56
CA PHE A 183 -21.06 6.07 17.58
C PHE A 183 -19.58 5.80 17.85
N ILE A 184 -19.26 4.76 18.65
CA ILE A 184 -17.85 4.44 18.90
C ILE A 184 -17.47 3.05 18.41
N THR A 185 -16.23 2.92 17.92
CA THR A 185 -15.59 1.63 17.71
C THR A 185 -14.48 1.45 18.74
N ILE A 186 -14.62 0.44 19.58
CA ILE A 186 -13.63 0.07 20.59
C ILE A 186 -12.76 -1.05 20.00
N LYS A 187 -11.46 -0.80 19.89
CA LYS A 187 -10.45 -1.82 19.58
C LYS A 187 -9.72 -2.20 20.85
N ALA A 188 -9.71 -3.49 21.21
CA ALA A 188 -9.03 -3.99 22.40
C ALA A 188 -8.48 -5.41 22.19
N PRO A 189 -7.50 -5.88 23.00
CA PRO A 189 -6.85 -7.18 22.80
C PRO A 189 -7.80 -8.37 22.99
N ASP A 190 -8.83 -8.19 23.82
CA ASP A 190 -9.83 -9.21 24.13
C ASP A 190 -11.18 -8.58 24.46
N ASP A 191 -12.24 -9.39 24.43
CA ASP A 191 -13.62 -8.98 24.69
C ASP A 191 -13.82 -8.45 26.15
N LYS A 192 -13.11 -9.02 27.13
CA LYS A 192 -13.20 -8.62 28.52
C LYS A 192 -12.68 -7.21 28.74
N SER A 193 -11.57 -6.89 28.11
CA SER A 193 -10.96 -5.54 28.13
C SER A 193 -11.84 -4.53 27.38
N GLY A 194 -12.40 -4.91 26.23
CA GLY A 194 -13.31 -4.07 25.45
C GLY A 194 -14.60 -3.74 26.21
N ARG A 195 -15.22 -4.74 26.86
CA ARG A 195 -16.41 -4.55 27.71
C ARG A 195 -16.14 -3.69 28.93
N TRP A 196 -14.94 -3.79 29.51
CA TRP A 196 -14.54 -2.93 30.61
C TRP A 196 -14.45 -1.48 30.14
N LEU A 197 -13.73 -1.23 29.03
CA LEU A 197 -13.56 0.12 28.49
C LEU A 197 -14.90 0.75 28.11
N TYR A 198 -15.80 -0.01 27.49
CA TYR A 198 -17.16 0.43 27.19
C TYR A 198 -17.91 0.87 28.46
N ARG A 199 -17.88 0.06 29.52
CA ARG A 199 -18.57 0.40 30.79
C ARG A 199 -18.03 1.66 31.43
N GLU A 200 -16.70 1.85 31.43
CA GLU A 200 -16.09 3.06 32.01
C GLU A 200 -16.49 4.31 31.23
N LEU A 201 -16.52 4.25 29.88
CA LEU A 201 -16.97 5.36 29.05
C LEU A 201 -18.48 5.61 29.22
N ASN A 202 -19.29 4.55 29.23
CA ASN A 202 -20.75 4.68 29.34
C ASN A 202 -21.22 5.23 30.71
N ARG A 203 -20.42 5.04 31.78
CA ARG A 203 -20.70 5.64 33.09
C ARG A 203 -20.54 7.15 33.12
N GLN A 204 -19.80 7.72 32.18
CA GLN A 204 -19.49 9.16 32.17
C GLN A 204 -20.40 9.96 31.24
N VAL A 205 -21.36 9.32 30.58
CA VAL A 205 -22.36 9.96 29.74
C VAL A 205 -23.77 9.66 30.25
N GLU A 206 -24.73 10.54 29.92
CA GLU A 206 -26.12 10.48 30.39
C GLU A 206 -27.02 9.61 29.49
N PHE A 207 -26.45 9.02 28.43
CA PHE A 207 -27.16 8.19 27.47
C PHE A 207 -26.39 6.91 27.21
N ARG A 208 -27.05 5.91 26.64
CA ARG A 208 -26.38 4.69 26.25
C ARG A 208 -25.57 4.93 25.00
N ILE A 209 -24.24 4.65 25.05
CA ILE A 209 -23.34 4.75 23.91
C ILE A 209 -23.64 3.60 22.93
N GLU A 210 -23.81 3.93 21.66
CA GLU A 210 -23.79 2.93 20.59
C GLU A 210 -22.36 2.58 20.24
N ALA A 211 -22.01 1.29 20.32
CA ALA A 211 -20.64 0.86 20.21
C ALA A 211 -20.48 -0.44 19.43
N LYS A 212 -19.41 -0.53 18.63
CA LYS A 212 -18.89 -1.75 18.01
C LYS A 212 -17.59 -2.15 18.70
N PHE A 213 -17.39 -3.45 18.86
CA PHE A 213 -16.13 -4.00 19.35
C PHE A 213 -15.37 -4.71 18.23
N GLU A 214 -14.06 -4.47 18.18
CA GLU A 214 -13.12 -5.14 17.28
C GLU A 214 -11.91 -5.64 18.07
N ARG A 215 -11.56 -6.91 17.89
CA ARG A 215 -10.33 -7.45 18.48
C ARG A 215 -9.12 -6.90 17.75
N SER A 216 -8.15 -6.36 18.49
CA SER A 216 -6.93 -5.75 17.94
C SER A 216 -5.79 -5.79 18.94
N SER A 217 -4.57 -6.01 18.46
CA SER A 217 -3.34 -5.88 19.27
C SER A 217 -3.08 -4.45 19.73
N ASN A 218 -3.68 -3.45 19.07
CA ASN A 218 -3.56 -2.03 19.42
C ASN A 218 -4.89 -1.50 19.94
N ALA A 219 -4.92 -1.06 21.19
CA ALA A 219 -6.12 -0.52 21.80
C ALA A 219 -6.41 0.91 21.33
N SER A 220 -7.68 1.18 21.00
CA SER A 220 -8.14 2.52 20.63
C SER A 220 -9.65 2.67 20.75
N VAL A 221 -10.11 3.92 20.85
CA VAL A 221 -11.51 4.31 20.71
C VAL A 221 -11.62 5.28 19.54
N SER A 222 -12.40 4.93 18.53
CA SER A 222 -12.70 5.80 17.39
C SER A 222 -14.13 6.31 17.51
N LEU A 223 -14.33 7.60 17.31
CA LEU A 223 -15.63 8.26 17.29
C LEU A 223 -16.04 8.48 15.83
N THR A 224 -17.27 8.12 15.49
CA THR A 224 -17.86 8.28 14.16
C THR A 224 -19.20 8.98 14.27
N LEU A 225 -19.53 9.90 13.34
CA LEU A 225 -20.83 10.56 13.24
C LEU A 225 -21.85 9.67 12.53
#